data_7459cffc83c2ec2f3bfe5d5edcb4a6c3
#
_entry.id   7459cffc83c2ec2f3bfe5d5edcb4a6c3
#
_cell.length_a   1.000
_cell.length_b   1.000
_cell.length_c   1.000
_cell.angle_alpha   90.00
_cell.angle_beta   90.00
_cell.angle_gamma   90.00
#
_symmetry.space_group_name_H-M   'P 1'
#
loop_
_entity.id
_entity.type
_entity.pdbx_description
1 polymer ?
#
loop_
_entity_poly.entity_id
_entity_poly.type
_entity_poly.pdbx_seq_one_letter_code
_entity_poly.pdbx_strand_id
1 'polypeptide(L)'
;MADNPVLKRWEENAKSWTVLVRAEYDVYRDVLNTPAFLIFLPAIVGLKGLDIGCGEAGNTKVLARKGATMFGIDFAPTFIRHAREAEQH
;
A
#
# COMPACT_ATOMS: atom_id res chain seq x y z
N MET A 1 4.94 14.81 -16.53
CA MET A 1 4.58 14.32 -15.17
C MET A 1 4.97 15.28 -14.07
N ALA A 2 6.09 16.02 -14.25
CA ALA A 2 6.56 16.98 -13.23
C ALA A 2 5.52 18.05 -12.86
N ASP A 3 4.64 18.42 -13.80
CA ASP A 3 3.65 19.47 -13.59
C ASP A 3 2.28 18.95 -13.15
N ASN A 4 2.16 17.66 -12.83
CA ASN A 4 0.90 17.08 -12.41
C ASN A 4 0.62 17.50 -10.95
N PRO A 5 -0.43 18.31 -10.68
CA PRO A 5 -0.71 18.79 -9.33
C PRO A 5 -1.17 17.68 -8.39
N VAL A 6 -1.79 16.62 -8.90
CA VAL A 6 -2.21 15.48 -8.08
C VAL A 6 -1.00 14.71 -7.59
N LEU A 7 -0.06 14.41 -8.50
CA LEU A 7 1.20 13.77 -8.14
C LEU A 7 1.95 14.60 -7.09
N LYS A 8 2.05 15.91 -7.32
CA LYS A 8 2.76 16.81 -6.41
C LYS A 8 2.18 16.73 -4.99
N ARG A 9 0.87 16.78 -4.86
CA ARG A 9 0.20 16.73 -3.54
C ARG A 9 0.43 15.39 -2.84
N TRP A 10 0.32 14.28 -3.56
CA TRP A 10 0.60 12.97 -2.97
C TRP A 10 2.05 12.84 -2.57
N GLU A 11 2.97 13.35 -3.39
CA GLU A 11 4.39 13.31 -3.06
C GLU A 11 4.71 14.16 -1.82
N GLU A 12 4.14 15.35 -1.71
CA GLU A 12 4.33 16.22 -0.55
C GLU A 12 3.79 15.60 0.73
N ASN A 13 2.72 14.83 0.66
CA ASN A 13 2.04 14.25 1.82
C ASN A 13 2.48 12.82 2.11
N ALA A 14 3.27 12.20 1.24
CA ALA A 14 3.57 10.76 1.34
C ALA A 14 4.23 10.37 2.65
N LYS A 15 5.16 11.17 3.15
CA LYS A 15 5.83 10.89 4.43
C LYS A 15 4.85 10.94 5.59
N SER A 16 4.05 12.00 5.68
CA SER A 16 3.07 12.17 6.76
C SER A 16 2.00 11.09 6.71
N TRP A 17 1.50 10.79 5.52
CA TRP A 17 0.51 9.73 5.31
C TRP A 17 1.06 8.37 5.76
N THR A 18 2.29 8.04 5.37
CA THR A 18 2.92 6.79 5.75
C THR A 18 3.04 6.66 7.27
N VAL A 19 3.47 7.72 7.95
CA VAL A 19 3.57 7.73 9.41
C VAL A 19 2.21 7.47 10.06
N LEU A 20 1.17 8.18 9.59
CA LEU A 20 -0.18 8.03 10.14
C LEU A 20 -0.77 6.64 9.90
N VAL A 21 -0.60 6.11 8.69
CA VAL A 21 -1.11 4.77 8.35
C VAL A 21 -0.43 3.69 9.19
N ARG A 22 0.89 3.77 9.36
CA ARG A 22 1.65 2.80 10.15
C ARG A 22 1.38 2.90 11.64
N ALA A 23 0.95 4.08 12.11
CA ALA A 23 0.52 4.30 13.48
C ALA A 23 -0.94 3.89 13.72
N GLU A 24 -1.62 3.34 12.71
CA GLU A 24 -3.00 2.84 12.79
C GLU A 24 -4.03 3.93 13.14
N TYR A 25 -3.80 5.17 12.69
CA TYR A 25 -4.75 6.27 12.89
C TYR A 25 -6.00 6.15 12.03
N ASP A 26 -5.94 5.41 10.91
CA ASP A 26 -7.12 5.19 10.08
C ASP A 26 -7.90 3.98 10.57
N VAL A 27 -8.73 4.19 11.57
CA VAL A 27 -9.52 3.15 12.22
C VAL A 27 -10.47 2.48 11.22
N TYR A 28 -11.11 3.25 10.34
CA TYR A 28 -12.03 2.67 9.35
C TYR A 28 -11.31 1.73 8.39
N ARG A 29 -10.11 2.10 7.96
CA ARG A 29 -9.28 1.24 7.11
C ARG A 29 -8.90 -0.04 7.83
N ASP A 30 -8.37 0.07 9.05
CA ASP A 30 -7.76 -1.05 9.77
C ASP A 30 -8.80 -2.00 10.37
N VAL A 31 -9.90 -1.47 10.87
CA VAL A 31 -10.91 -2.28 11.59
C VAL A 31 -12.03 -2.75 10.67
N LEU A 32 -12.39 -1.98 9.65
CA LEU A 32 -13.53 -2.27 8.78
C LEU A 32 -13.13 -2.62 7.35
N ASN A 33 -12.45 -1.71 6.67
CA ASN A 33 -12.22 -1.85 5.22
C ASN A 33 -11.25 -2.98 4.88
N THR A 34 -10.10 -3.04 5.54
CA THR A 34 -9.09 -4.06 5.23
C THR A 34 -9.55 -5.46 5.60
N PRO A 35 -10.10 -5.71 6.82
CA PRO A 35 -10.63 -7.03 7.14
C PRO A 35 -11.75 -7.48 6.22
N ALA A 36 -12.69 -6.59 5.88
CA ALA A 36 -13.78 -6.91 4.96
C ALA A 36 -13.27 -7.27 3.57
N PHE A 37 -12.30 -6.51 3.06
CA PHE A 37 -11.65 -6.79 1.78
C PHE A 37 -10.98 -8.17 1.77
N LEU A 38 -10.24 -8.48 2.83
CA LEU A 38 -9.53 -9.77 2.92
C LEU A 38 -10.49 -10.95 2.99
N ILE A 39 -11.63 -10.82 3.69
CA ILE A 39 -12.65 -11.86 3.75
C ILE A 39 -13.30 -12.08 2.38
N PHE A 40 -13.50 -10.99 1.64
CA PHE A 40 -14.13 -11.03 0.31
C PHE A 40 -13.25 -11.70 -0.74
N LEU A 41 -11.94 -11.69 -0.57
CA LEU A 41 -11.02 -12.26 -1.54
C LEU A 41 -11.12 -13.78 -1.57
N PRO A 42 -10.99 -14.41 -2.78
CA PRO A 42 -10.83 -15.86 -2.87
C PRO A 42 -9.46 -16.28 -2.32
N ALA A 43 -9.19 -17.58 -2.32
CA ALA A 43 -7.86 -18.08 -2.00
C ALA A 43 -6.83 -17.53 -3.00
N ILE A 44 -5.77 -16.91 -2.50
CA ILE A 44 -4.79 -16.21 -3.33
C ILE A 44 -3.39 -16.84 -3.29
N VAL A 45 -3.22 -17.93 -2.56
CA VAL A 45 -1.92 -18.64 -2.51
C VAL A 45 -1.48 -19.03 -3.92
N GLY A 46 -0.26 -18.65 -4.26
CA GLY A 46 0.32 -18.96 -5.58
C GLY A 46 -0.12 -18.06 -6.73
N LEU A 47 -1.05 -17.14 -6.48
CA LEU A 47 -1.48 -16.20 -7.51
C LEU A 47 -0.53 -15.01 -7.61
N LYS A 48 -0.53 -14.37 -8.79
CA LYS A 48 0.19 -13.11 -9.01
C LYS A 48 -0.81 -11.97 -8.94
N GLY A 49 -0.45 -10.91 -8.20
CA GLY A 49 -1.29 -9.74 -8.04
C GLY A 49 -0.54 -8.46 -8.35
N LEU A 50 -1.28 -7.46 -8.84
CA LEU A 50 -0.78 -6.13 -9.08
C LEU A 50 -1.60 -5.15 -8.25
N ASP A 51 -0.93 -4.41 -7.36
CA ASP A 51 -1.54 -3.40 -6.53
C ASP A 51 -1.27 -2.02 -7.13
N ILE A 52 -2.25 -1.47 -7.82
CA ILE A 52 -2.14 -0.17 -8.48
C ILE A 52 -2.46 0.92 -7.46
N GLY A 53 -1.52 1.87 -7.29
CA GLY A 53 -1.63 2.88 -6.26
C GLY A 53 -1.31 2.30 -4.88
N CYS A 54 -0.27 1.47 -4.79
CA CYS A 54 0.03 0.70 -3.58
C CYS A 54 0.42 1.56 -2.37
N GLY A 55 0.77 2.82 -2.56
CA GLY A 55 1.25 3.69 -1.49
C GLY A 55 2.50 3.12 -0.82
N GLU A 56 2.50 3.09 0.52
CA GLU A 56 3.59 2.51 1.31
C GLU A 56 3.57 0.96 1.35
N ALA A 57 2.66 0.36 0.61
CA ALA A 57 2.52 -1.08 0.38
C ALA A 57 2.01 -1.91 1.57
N GLY A 58 1.25 -1.30 2.48
CA GLY A 58 0.68 -2.02 3.61
C GLY A 58 -0.19 -3.20 3.18
N ASN A 59 -1.16 -2.97 2.30
CA ASN A 59 -2.03 -4.02 1.79
C ASN A 59 -1.28 -5.01 0.89
N THR A 60 -0.36 -4.52 0.07
CA THR A 60 0.49 -5.36 -0.78
C THR A 60 1.21 -6.42 0.05
N LYS A 61 1.77 -6.03 1.18
CA LYS A 61 2.48 -6.94 2.08
C LYS A 61 1.57 -7.96 2.73
N VAL A 62 0.37 -7.55 3.13
CA VAL A 62 -0.63 -8.47 3.71
C VAL A 62 -0.95 -9.57 2.70
N LEU A 63 -1.18 -9.22 1.44
CA LEU A 63 -1.49 -10.20 0.40
C LEU A 63 -0.30 -11.11 0.11
N ALA A 64 0.91 -10.58 0.12
CA ALA A 64 2.13 -11.39 -0.05
C ALA A 64 2.31 -12.39 1.10
N ARG A 65 2.02 -12.00 2.33
CA ARG A 65 2.06 -12.90 3.48
C ARG A 65 1.03 -14.01 3.41
N LYS A 66 -0.06 -13.80 2.66
CA LYS A 66 -1.08 -14.83 2.41
C LYS A 66 -0.72 -15.76 1.28
N GLY A 67 0.46 -15.63 0.69
CA GLY A 67 1.01 -16.54 -0.29
C GLY A 67 0.91 -16.09 -1.75
N ALA A 68 0.46 -14.89 -2.02
CA ALA A 68 0.45 -14.31 -3.36
C ALA A 68 1.82 -13.72 -3.70
N THR A 69 2.16 -13.75 -4.99
CA THR A 69 3.31 -12.99 -5.51
C THR A 69 2.81 -11.61 -5.91
N MET A 70 3.21 -10.57 -5.19
CA MET A 70 2.66 -9.24 -5.35
C MET A 70 3.63 -8.27 -6.01
N PHE A 71 3.08 -7.42 -6.86
CA PHE A 71 3.76 -6.28 -7.45
C PHE A 71 2.97 -5.02 -7.10
N GLY A 72 3.64 -4.04 -6.54
CA GLY A 72 3.01 -2.76 -6.22
C GLY A 72 3.56 -1.66 -7.11
N ILE A 73 2.69 -0.78 -7.57
CA ILE A 73 3.08 0.41 -8.31
C ILE A 73 2.40 1.64 -7.72
N ASP A 74 3.12 2.74 -7.70
CA ASP A 74 2.59 4.03 -7.29
C ASP A 74 3.32 5.14 -8.04
N PHE A 75 2.63 6.24 -8.32
CA PHE A 75 3.25 7.34 -9.04
C PHE A 75 4.04 8.29 -8.12
N ALA A 76 3.91 8.17 -6.81
CA ALA A 76 4.64 8.99 -5.84
C ALA A 76 5.93 8.28 -5.40
N PRO A 77 7.12 8.76 -5.80
CA PRO A 77 8.40 8.08 -5.51
C PRO A 77 8.66 7.85 -4.01
N THR A 78 8.21 8.78 -3.16
CA THR A 78 8.39 8.64 -1.71
C THR A 78 7.65 7.43 -1.16
N PHE A 79 6.44 7.12 -1.66
CA PHE A 79 5.73 5.90 -1.27
C PHE A 79 6.51 4.64 -1.64
N ILE A 80 7.03 4.59 -2.86
CA ILE A 80 7.82 3.43 -3.32
C ILE A 80 9.08 3.26 -2.49
N ARG A 81 9.75 4.35 -2.16
CA ARG A 81 10.93 4.30 -1.28
C ARG A 81 10.57 3.74 0.09
N HIS A 82 9.49 4.20 0.71
CA HIS A 82 9.02 3.69 2.00
C HIS A 82 8.66 2.20 1.92
N ALA A 83 8.00 1.79 0.84
CA ALA A 83 7.64 0.39 0.63
C ALA A 83 8.88 -0.51 0.55
N ARG A 84 9.89 -0.09 -0.21
CA ARG A 84 11.15 -0.83 -0.35
C ARG A 84 11.95 -0.90 0.95
N GLU A 85 12.03 0.21 1.66
CA GLU A 85 12.71 0.25 2.97
C GLU A 85 12.08 -0.73 3.96
N ALA A 86 10.77 -0.82 3.96
CA ALA A 86 10.04 -1.72 4.86
C ALA A 86 10.23 -3.20 4.51
N GLU A 87 10.47 -3.53 3.24
CA GLU A 87 10.77 -4.91 2.83
C GLU A 87 12.09 -5.44 3.37
N GLN A 88 13.02 -4.54 3.69
CA GLN A 88 14.35 -4.91 4.20
C GLN A 88 14.31 -5.28 5.68
N HIS A 89 13.20 -5.10 6.32
CA HIS A 89 13.01 -5.37 7.73
C HIS A 89 11.84 -6.35 7.92
#